data_fa2215750c1128a74592f88379edd31c
#
_entry.id   fa2215750c1128a74592f88379edd31c
#
_cell.length_a   1.000
_cell.length_b   1.000
_cell.length_c   1.000
_cell.angle_alpha   90.00
_cell.angle_beta   90.00
_cell.angle_gamma   90.00
#
_symmetry.space_group_name_H-M   'P 1'
#
loop_
_entity.id
_entity.type
_entity.pdbx_description
1 polymer ?
#
loop_
_entity_poly.entity_id
_entity_poly.type
_entity_poly.pdbx_seq_one_letter_code
_entity_poly.pdbx_strand_id
1 'polypeptide(L)'
;MRRLHSPKKATFRSLVLPGWGQAYNKKYWKIPIVYGALGVTAGVFFYNLTNYREIRFAYSAKYKAALPAKDPLNPRPGPFRDSSDYGKIKADLLPLGLNTLRFYRDDFRKNIDYSVLFFLLFWGLNVVDATVDGHLKAFDVSPDLSFKFKLGPSQIAGTTGVSLVLAFK
;
A
#
# COMPACT_ATOMS: atom_id res chain seq x y z
N MET A 1 15.43 -1.69 35.93
CA MET A 1 14.27 -2.40 35.36
C MET A 1 14.32 -2.32 33.85
N ARG A 2 14.59 -3.42 33.13
CA ARG A 2 14.46 -3.47 31.64
C ARG A 2 12.98 -3.34 31.29
N ARG A 3 12.61 -2.33 30.54
CA ARG A 3 11.23 -2.19 30.02
C ARG A 3 10.98 -3.33 29.06
N LEU A 4 10.10 -4.25 29.42
CA LEU A 4 9.68 -5.35 28.55
C LEU A 4 9.12 -4.79 27.25
N HIS A 5 9.61 -5.33 26.13
CA HIS A 5 9.11 -4.95 24.81
C HIS A 5 7.65 -5.39 24.66
N SER A 6 6.76 -4.49 24.30
CA SER A 6 5.32 -4.78 24.22
C SER A 6 4.87 -4.95 22.77
N PRO A 7 4.52 -6.17 22.33
CA PRO A 7 4.00 -6.42 20.98
C PRO A 7 2.77 -5.58 20.65
N LYS A 8 1.85 -5.41 21.62
CA LYS A 8 0.64 -4.58 21.46
C LYS A 8 0.95 -3.14 21.04
N LYS A 9 2.06 -2.57 21.57
CA LYS A 9 2.50 -1.21 21.19
C LYS A 9 3.02 -1.16 19.74
N ALA A 10 3.70 -2.21 19.27
CA ALA A 10 4.17 -2.30 17.89
C ALA A 10 2.98 -2.38 16.92
N THR A 11 1.99 -3.23 17.22
CA THR A 11 0.75 -3.38 16.45
C THR A 11 0.01 -2.06 16.34
N PHE A 12 -0.29 -1.42 17.48
CA PHE A 12 -1.06 -0.18 17.51
C PHE A 12 -0.35 0.95 16.75
N ARG A 13 0.97 1.07 16.89
CA ARG A 13 1.76 2.09 16.16
C ARG A 13 1.71 1.88 14.66
N SER A 14 1.83 0.63 14.18
CA SER A 14 1.74 0.32 12.76
C SER A 14 0.32 0.49 12.21
N LEU A 15 -0.70 0.33 13.05
CA LEU A 15 -2.09 0.60 12.66
C LEU A 15 -2.34 2.10 12.43
N VAL A 16 -1.76 2.96 13.28
CA VAL A 16 -1.94 4.41 13.17
C VAL A 16 -1.07 4.99 12.05
N LEU A 17 0.21 4.58 12.00
CA LEU A 17 1.15 5.06 10.99
C LEU A 17 1.99 3.89 10.47
N PRO A 18 1.89 3.56 9.17
CA PRO A 18 2.71 2.51 8.57
C PRO A 18 4.19 2.74 8.81
N GLY A 19 4.94 1.70 9.17
CA GLY A 19 6.36 1.81 9.47
C GLY A 19 6.69 2.17 10.93
N TRP A 20 5.76 2.75 11.70
CA TRP A 20 6.04 3.15 13.08
C TRP A 20 6.27 1.97 14.02
N GLY A 21 5.59 0.85 13.80
CA GLY A 21 5.85 -0.40 14.53
C GLY A 21 7.21 -0.99 14.22
N GLN A 22 7.66 -0.94 12.96
CA GLN A 22 8.99 -1.36 12.55
C GLN A 22 10.09 -0.50 13.19
N ALA A 23 9.88 0.82 13.27
CA ALA A 23 10.77 1.72 14.01
C ALA A 23 10.84 1.36 15.49
N TYR A 24 9.69 1.08 16.12
CA TYR A 24 9.63 0.63 17.53
C TYR A 24 10.36 -0.71 17.73
N ASN A 25 10.25 -1.62 16.76
CA ASN A 25 10.96 -2.91 16.77
C ASN A 25 12.45 -2.78 16.39
N LYS A 26 12.93 -1.56 16.05
CA LYS A 26 14.30 -1.27 15.56
C LYS A 26 14.64 -1.97 14.23
N LYS A 27 13.62 -2.28 13.40
CA LYS A 27 13.76 -2.87 12.07
C LYS A 27 13.68 -1.78 10.99
N TYR A 28 14.53 -0.76 11.09
CA TYR A 28 14.50 0.45 10.24
C TYR A 28 14.61 0.16 8.74
N TRP A 29 15.31 -0.92 8.35
CA TRP A 29 15.48 -1.30 6.95
C TRP A 29 14.17 -1.70 6.27
N LYS A 30 13.13 -2.12 7.03
CA LYS A 30 11.80 -2.45 6.50
C LYS A 30 10.98 -1.19 6.15
N ILE A 31 11.28 -0.06 6.75
CA ILE A 31 10.52 1.19 6.58
C ILE A 31 10.51 1.65 5.11
N PRO A 32 11.65 1.74 4.40
CA PRO A 32 11.65 2.09 2.98
C PRO A 32 10.82 1.14 2.11
N ILE A 33 10.80 -0.16 2.43
CA ILE A 33 10.00 -1.16 1.70
C ILE A 33 8.51 -0.89 1.88
N VAL A 34 8.07 -0.63 3.11
CA VAL A 34 6.67 -0.31 3.43
C VAL A 34 6.23 0.94 2.68
N TYR A 35 7.00 2.03 2.78
CA TYR A 35 6.66 3.27 2.08
C TYR A 35 6.79 3.17 0.56
N GLY A 36 7.71 2.35 0.05
CA GLY A 36 7.81 2.03 -1.37
C GLY A 36 6.54 1.36 -1.89
N ALA A 37 6.06 0.32 -1.22
CA ALA A 37 4.84 -0.39 -1.59
C ALA A 37 3.60 0.52 -1.53
N LEU A 38 3.43 1.26 -0.43
CA LEU A 38 2.32 2.20 -0.27
C LEU A 38 2.41 3.36 -1.26
N GLY A 39 3.62 3.87 -1.55
CA GLY A 39 3.85 4.96 -2.50
C GLY A 39 3.51 4.56 -3.93
N VAL A 40 3.88 3.35 -4.36
CA VAL A 40 3.53 2.82 -5.68
C VAL A 40 2.01 2.69 -5.81
N THR A 41 1.33 2.08 -4.85
CA THR A 41 -0.13 1.93 -4.88
C THR A 41 -0.85 3.28 -4.88
N ALA A 42 -0.38 4.24 -4.09
CA ALA A 42 -0.91 5.60 -4.09
C ALA A 42 -0.68 6.31 -5.45
N GLY A 43 0.52 6.16 -6.03
CA GLY A 43 0.83 6.71 -7.36
C GLY A 43 -0.10 6.16 -8.44
N VAL A 44 -0.30 4.84 -8.46
CA VAL A 44 -1.25 4.18 -9.39
C VAL A 44 -2.67 4.67 -9.16
N PHE A 45 -3.09 4.84 -7.90
CA PHE A 45 -4.40 5.40 -7.57
C PHE A 45 -4.60 6.81 -8.16
N PHE A 46 -3.66 7.73 -7.92
CA PHE A 46 -3.80 9.11 -8.42
C PHE A 46 -3.73 9.18 -9.94
N TYR A 47 -2.89 8.36 -10.58
CA TYR A 47 -2.85 8.26 -12.05
C TYR A 47 -4.21 7.82 -12.61
N ASN A 48 -4.78 6.74 -12.10
CA ASN A 48 -6.08 6.24 -12.55
C ASN A 48 -7.22 7.24 -12.23
N LEU A 49 -7.17 7.90 -11.07
CA LEU A 49 -8.16 8.89 -10.68
C LEU A 49 -8.19 10.09 -11.63
N THR A 50 -7.02 10.58 -12.04
CA THR A 50 -6.91 11.70 -12.97
C THR A 50 -7.50 11.32 -14.35
N ASN A 51 -7.08 10.18 -14.90
CA ASN A 51 -7.60 9.69 -16.18
C ASN A 51 -9.12 9.41 -16.13
N TYR A 52 -9.59 8.80 -15.04
CA TYR A 52 -11.01 8.57 -14.81
C TYR A 52 -11.83 9.86 -14.87
N ARG A 53 -11.37 10.93 -14.21
CA ARG A 53 -12.06 12.22 -14.18
C ARG A 53 -12.15 12.84 -15.57
N GLU A 54 -11.08 12.78 -16.34
CA GLU A 54 -11.03 13.31 -17.70
C GLU A 54 -11.95 12.55 -18.66
N ILE A 55 -11.88 11.23 -18.63
CA ILE A 55 -12.73 10.37 -19.47
C ILE A 55 -14.21 10.49 -19.08
N ARG A 56 -14.50 10.56 -17.78
CA ARG A 56 -15.86 10.79 -17.29
C ARG A 56 -16.41 12.13 -17.78
N PHE A 57 -15.58 13.17 -17.77
CA PHE A 57 -15.95 14.49 -18.29
C PHE A 57 -16.23 14.42 -19.80
N ALA A 58 -15.31 13.84 -20.59
CA ALA A 58 -15.46 13.68 -22.03
C ALA A 58 -16.71 12.86 -22.38
N TYR A 59 -16.95 11.76 -21.67
CA TYR A 59 -18.16 10.96 -21.85
C TYR A 59 -19.43 11.78 -21.58
N SER A 60 -19.48 12.51 -20.47
CA SER A 60 -20.66 13.30 -20.10
C SER A 60 -20.93 14.43 -21.10
N ALA A 61 -19.88 15.13 -21.56
CA ALA A 61 -19.99 16.20 -22.52
C ALA A 61 -20.49 15.69 -23.89
N LYS A 62 -19.94 14.59 -24.38
CA LYS A 62 -20.38 13.95 -25.61
C LYS A 62 -21.81 13.38 -25.54
N TYR A 63 -22.13 12.76 -24.40
CA TYR A 63 -23.47 12.24 -24.16
C TYR A 63 -24.51 13.37 -24.22
N LYS A 64 -24.26 14.47 -23.51
CA LYS A 64 -25.14 15.66 -23.56
C LYS A 64 -25.28 16.24 -24.98
N ALA A 65 -24.18 16.32 -25.74
CA ALA A 65 -24.19 16.81 -27.09
C ALA A 65 -24.95 15.89 -28.06
N ALA A 66 -25.03 14.60 -27.76
CA ALA A 66 -25.76 13.61 -28.56
C ALA A 66 -27.27 13.52 -28.26
N LEU A 67 -27.74 14.20 -27.20
CA LEU A 67 -29.15 14.23 -26.87
C LEU A 67 -30.00 14.96 -27.96
N PRO A 68 -31.30 14.65 -28.05
CA PRO A 68 -32.18 15.34 -28.99
C PRO A 68 -32.26 16.84 -28.68
N ALA A 69 -32.37 17.64 -29.69
CA ALA A 69 -32.63 19.07 -29.55
C ALA A 69 -34.01 19.29 -28.89
N LYS A 70 -34.16 20.38 -28.16
CA LYS A 70 -35.45 20.81 -27.61
C LYS A 70 -36.33 21.20 -28.81
N ASP A 71 -37.47 20.53 -28.96
CA ASP A 71 -38.48 20.86 -29.97
C ASP A 71 -39.48 21.86 -29.37
N PRO A 72 -39.55 23.10 -29.87
CA PRO A 72 -40.49 24.11 -29.38
C PRO A 72 -41.95 23.71 -29.58
N LEU A 73 -42.26 22.86 -30.62
CA LEU A 73 -43.60 22.44 -30.98
C LEU A 73 -44.06 21.21 -30.18
N ASN A 74 -43.13 20.44 -29.63
CA ASN A 74 -43.42 19.26 -28.83
C ASN A 74 -42.47 19.17 -27.62
N PRO A 75 -42.69 19.97 -26.55
CA PRO A 75 -41.85 20.02 -25.41
C PRO A 75 -41.95 18.73 -24.58
N ARG A 76 -41.05 17.75 -24.82
CA ARG A 76 -40.94 16.54 -24.01
C ARG A 76 -40.22 16.89 -22.69
N PRO A 77 -40.66 16.36 -21.55
CA PRO A 77 -39.89 16.48 -20.32
C PRO A 77 -38.63 15.61 -20.44
N GLY A 78 -37.43 16.22 -20.32
CA GLY A 78 -36.17 15.48 -20.33
C GLY A 78 -34.94 16.35 -20.55
N PRO A 79 -33.74 15.78 -20.41
CA PRO A 79 -32.50 16.48 -20.71
C PRO A 79 -32.40 16.72 -22.23
N PHE A 80 -32.13 17.96 -22.62
CA PHE A 80 -31.93 18.35 -24.02
C PHE A 80 -30.47 18.52 -24.35
N ARG A 81 -30.15 18.59 -25.67
CA ARG A 81 -28.79 18.78 -26.18
C ARG A 81 -28.13 19.99 -25.55
N ASP A 82 -26.95 19.75 -25.00
CA ASP A 82 -26.05 20.76 -24.46
C ASP A 82 -24.63 20.48 -24.97
N SER A 83 -24.11 21.37 -25.78
CA SER A 83 -22.75 21.27 -26.34
C SER A 83 -21.73 22.22 -25.66
N SER A 84 -22.12 22.92 -24.61
CA SER A 84 -21.29 23.94 -23.97
C SER A 84 -19.94 23.39 -23.47
N ASP A 85 -19.91 22.13 -23.05
CA ASP A 85 -18.71 21.46 -22.52
C ASP A 85 -17.91 20.73 -23.60
N TYR A 86 -18.42 20.63 -24.84
CA TYR A 86 -17.78 19.83 -25.90
C TYR A 86 -16.37 20.35 -26.25
N GLY A 87 -16.19 21.68 -26.30
CA GLY A 87 -14.91 22.33 -26.60
C GLY A 87 -13.87 22.23 -25.50
N LYS A 88 -14.27 21.77 -24.29
CA LYS A 88 -13.36 21.57 -23.14
C LYS A 88 -12.78 20.17 -23.08
N ILE A 89 -13.20 19.27 -23.98
CA ILE A 89 -12.70 17.90 -24.05
C ILE A 89 -11.25 17.94 -24.53
N LYS A 90 -10.37 17.16 -23.89
CA LYS A 90 -9.00 17.00 -24.35
C LYS A 90 -8.94 16.46 -25.77
N ALA A 91 -7.98 16.93 -26.56
CA ALA A 91 -7.81 16.58 -27.97
C ALA A 91 -7.73 15.06 -28.19
N ASP A 92 -7.03 14.34 -27.30
CA ASP A 92 -6.84 12.90 -27.37
C ASP A 92 -8.16 12.10 -27.20
N LEU A 93 -9.15 12.68 -26.51
CA LEU A 93 -10.43 12.06 -26.24
C LEU A 93 -11.50 12.43 -27.27
N LEU A 94 -11.24 13.44 -28.11
CA LEU A 94 -12.17 13.89 -29.14
C LEU A 94 -12.49 12.82 -30.20
N PRO A 95 -11.53 12.01 -30.71
CA PRO A 95 -11.85 11.01 -31.73
C PRO A 95 -12.59 9.79 -31.16
N LEU A 96 -12.59 9.60 -29.82
CA LEU A 96 -13.16 8.40 -29.21
C LEU A 96 -14.69 8.45 -29.17
N GLY A 97 -15.33 7.36 -29.55
CA GLY A 97 -16.79 7.19 -29.48
C GLY A 97 -17.30 7.03 -28.04
N LEU A 98 -18.62 7.22 -27.82
CA LEU A 98 -19.24 7.09 -26.50
C LEU A 98 -19.03 5.71 -25.87
N ASN A 99 -19.11 4.63 -26.65
CA ASN A 99 -18.92 3.28 -26.15
C ASN A 99 -17.47 3.06 -25.67
N THR A 100 -16.50 3.58 -26.42
CA THR A 100 -15.08 3.50 -26.07
C THR A 100 -14.78 4.30 -24.79
N LEU A 101 -15.32 5.53 -24.68
CA LEU A 101 -15.19 6.35 -23.47
C LEU A 101 -15.84 5.69 -22.24
N ARG A 102 -16.99 5.04 -22.44
CA ARG A 102 -17.67 4.28 -21.38
C ARG A 102 -16.79 3.11 -20.91
N PHE A 103 -16.23 2.35 -21.86
CA PHE A 103 -15.34 1.23 -21.55
C PHE A 103 -14.12 1.70 -20.75
N TYR A 104 -13.41 2.72 -21.21
CA TYR A 104 -12.25 3.25 -20.50
C TYR A 104 -12.61 3.83 -19.12
N ARG A 105 -13.74 4.54 -19.02
CA ARG A 105 -14.22 5.04 -17.73
C ARG A 105 -14.42 3.91 -16.73
N ASP A 106 -15.03 2.82 -17.13
CA ASP A 106 -15.34 1.69 -16.27
C ASP A 106 -14.07 0.90 -15.92
N ASP A 107 -13.11 0.84 -16.86
CA ASP A 107 -11.79 0.23 -16.64
C ASP A 107 -10.94 1.03 -15.64
N PHE A 108 -10.80 2.34 -15.83
CA PHE A 108 -10.09 3.18 -14.86
C PHE A 108 -10.75 3.16 -13.46
N ARG A 109 -12.08 3.06 -13.40
CA ARG A 109 -12.79 2.92 -12.14
C ARG A 109 -12.40 1.62 -11.41
N LYS A 110 -12.37 0.49 -12.12
CA LYS A 110 -11.90 -0.78 -11.55
C LYS A 110 -10.47 -0.67 -11.04
N ASN A 111 -9.58 -0.03 -11.81
CA ASN A 111 -8.19 0.15 -11.42
C ASN A 111 -8.04 1.04 -10.16
N ILE A 112 -8.92 2.03 -9.97
CA ILE A 112 -9.01 2.82 -8.73
C ILE A 112 -9.39 1.91 -7.57
N ASP A 113 -10.45 1.10 -7.73
CA ASP A 113 -10.93 0.19 -6.67
C ASP A 113 -9.85 -0.83 -6.30
N TYR A 114 -9.14 -1.41 -7.26
CA TYR A 114 -8.00 -2.30 -7.01
C TYR A 114 -6.84 -1.58 -6.31
N SER A 115 -6.54 -0.34 -6.69
CA SER A 115 -5.46 0.43 -6.04
C SER A 115 -5.74 0.65 -4.55
N VAL A 116 -7.00 0.96 -4.20
CA VAL A 116 -7.43 1.08 -2.80
C VAL A 116 -7.32 -0.25 -2.07
N LEU A 117 -7.76 -1.34 -2.70
CA LEU A 117 -7.68 -2.68 -2.12
C LEU A 117 -6.23 -3.09 -1.83
N PHE A 118 -5.33 -2.90 -2.79
CA PHE A 118 -3.90 -3.20 -2.61
C PHE A 118 -3.24 -2.30 -1.56
N PHE A 119 -3.62 -1.02 -1.51
CA PHE A 119 -3.14 -0.12 -0.48
C PHE A 119 -3.51 -0.61 0.94
N LEU A 120 -4.76 -1.00 1.14
CA LEU A 120 -5.24 -1.55 2.40
C LEU A 120 -4.58 -2.90 2.73
N LEU A 121 -4.36 -3.75 1.72
CA LEU A 121 -3.67 -5.02 1.89
C LEU A 121 -2.22 -4.81 2.35
N PHE A 122 -1.46 -3.93 1.71
CA PHE A 122 -0.08 -3.64 2.12
C PHE A 122 -0.01 -2.99 3.49
N TRP A 123 -0.99 -2.13 3.84
CA TRP A 123 -1.09 -1.59 5.19
C TRP A 123 -1.36 -2.70 6.22
N GLY A 124 -2.31 -3.59 5.96
CA GLY A 124 -2.60 -4.74 6.82
C GLY A 124 -1.38 -5.65 7.01
N LEU A 125 -0.69 -6.00 5.93
CA LEU A 125 0.55 -6.80 5.98
C LEU A 125 1.62 -6.11 6.82
N ASN A 126 1.77 -4.79 6.71
CA ASN A 126 2.69 -4.01 7.54
C ASN A 126 2.36 -4.11 9.04
N VAL A 127 1.07 -4.09 9.41
CA VAL A 127 0.63 -4.26 10.81
C VAL A 127 0.94 -5.67 11.30
N VAL A 128 0.66 -6.69 10.50
CA VAL A 128 0.96 -8.09 10.82
C VAL A 128 2.47 -8.28 11.04
N ASP A 129 3.29 -7.80 10.10
CA ASP A 129 4.77 -7.89 10.19
C ASP A 129 5.31 -7.22 11.47
N ALA A 130 4.82 -6.01 11.78
CA ALA A 130 5.22 -5.32 13.00
C ALA A 130 4.80 -6.06 14.27
N THR A 131 3.65 -6.74 14.23
CA THR A 131 3.14 -7.54 15.34
C THR A 131 3.99 -8.77 15.56
N VAL A 132 4.31 -9.50 14.49
CA VAL A 132 5.17 -10.69 14.54
C VAL A 132 6.57 -10.33 15.07
N ASP A 133 7.20 -9.28 14.49
CA ASP A 133 8.49 -8.78 14.96
C ASP A 133 8.44 -8.35 16.45
N GLY A 134 7.33 -7.77 16.88
CA GLY A 134 7.10 -7.39 18.27
C GLY A 134 7.03 -8.58 19.21
N HIS A 135 6.37 -9.67 18.81
CA HIS A 135 6.32 -10.92 19.57
C HIS A 135 7.67 -11.61 19.60
N LEU A 136 8.33 -11.76 18.46
CA LEU A 136 9.67 -12.36 18.37
C LEU A 136 10.68 -11.63 19.25
N LYS A 137 10.56 -10.31 19.36
CA LYS A 137 11.44 -9.51 20.22
C LYS A 137 11.08 -9.59 21.70
N ALA A 138 9.82 -9.89 22.02
CA ALA A 138 9.38 -10.14 23.40
C ALA A 138 9.84 -11.51 23.92
N PHE A 139 9.99 -12.50 23.02
CA PHE A 139 10.69 -13.75 23.27
C PHE A 139 12.20 -13.44 23.25
N ASP A 140 12.68 -12.76 24.28
CA ASP A 140 14.12 -12.64 24.54
C ASP A 140 14.59 -14.05 24.90
N VAL A 141 15.29 -14.69 23.96
CA VAL A 141 16.02 -15.92 24.26
C VAL A 141 17.07 -15.46 25.22
N SER A 142 16.85 -15.70 26.52
CA SER A 142 17.73 -15.32 27.58
C SER A 142 19.18 -15.64 27.23
N PRO A 143 20.13 -14.75 27.51
CA PRO A 143 21.56 -14.97 27.28
C PRO A 143 22.14 -16.09 28.15
N ASP A 144 21.29 -16.99 28.66
CA ASP A 144 21.69 -18.10 29.53
C ASP A 144 22.49 -19.17 28.80
N LEU A 145 22.51 -19.14 27.46
CA LEU A 145 23.34 -20.01 26.62
C LEU A 145 24.41 -19.19 25.92
N SER A 146 25.60 -19.09 26.45
CA SER A 146 26.73 -18.45 25.73
C SER A 146 27.68 -19.51 25.18
N PHE A 147 27.83 -19.50 23.84
CA PHE A 147 28.86 -20.26 23.16
C PHE A 147 30.18 -19.45 23.19
N LYS A 148 31.20 -19.97 23.83
CA LYS A 148 32.55 -19.39 23.81
C LYS A 148 33.51 -20.38 23.16
N PHE A 149 34.13 -19.98 22.09
CA PHE A 149 35.29 -20.69 21.53
C PHE A 149 36.51 -20.28 22.33
N LYS A 150 37.17 -21.23 22.95
CA LYS A 150 38.47 -21.04 23.63
C LYS A 150 39.54 -21.79 22.85
N LEU A 151 40.54 -21.05 22.39
CA LEU A 151 41.79 -21.62 21.86
C LEU A 151 42.74 -21.76 23.04
N GLY A 152 43.17 -22.96 23.35
CA GLY A 152 44.12 -23.20 24.42
C GLY A 152 44.11 -24.65 24.91
N PRO A 153 44.98 -24.98 25.87
CA PRO A 153 45.02 -26.32 26.45
C PRO A 153 43.72 -26.64 27.17
N SER A 154 43.09 -27.76 26.80
CA SER A 154 41.93 -28.29 27.47
C SER A 154 42.32 -28.90 28.80
N GLN A 155 41.78 -28.42 29.91
CA GLN A 155 42.06 -28.97 31.27
C GLN A 155 41.46 -30.38 31.43
N ILE A 156 40.54 -30.80 30.59
CA ILE A 156 39.90 -32.12 30.69
C ILE A 156 40.59 -33.16 29.77
N ALA A 157 41.09 -32.76 28.62
CA ALA A 157 41.68 -33.68 27.63
C ALA A 157 43.21 -33.64 27.56
N GLY A 158 43.90 -32.73 28.25
CA GLY A 158 45.37 -32.63 28.27
C GLY A 158 45.99 -32.26 26.91
N THR A 159 45.17 -31.87 25.92
CA THR A 159 45.62 -31.57 24.56
C THR A 159 45.39 -30.09 24.21
N THR A 160 46.27 -29.52 23.39
CA THR A 160 46.07 -28.18 22.82
C THR A 160 45.16 -28.27 21.63
N GLY A 161 44.02 -27.58 21.69
CA GLY A 161 43.02 -27.57 20.64
C GLY A 161 41.96 -26.49 20.82
N VAL A 162 40.93 -26.55 19.97
CA VAL A 162 39.74 -25.69 20.05
C VAL A 162 38.72 -26.34 20.96
N SER A 163 38.38 -25.72 22.10
CA SER A 163 37.32 -26.19 22.98
C SER A 163 36.05 -25.32 22.85
N LEU A 164 34.91 -26.00 22.73
CA LEU A 164 33.58 -25.37 22.77
C LEU A 164 33.10 -25.40 24.21
N VAL A 165 32.99 -24.25 24.87
CA VAL A 165 32.45 -24.15 26.23
C VAL A 165 31.01 -23.67 26.19
N LEU A 166 30.08 -24.53 26.60
CA LEU A 166 28.68 -24.20 26.87
C LEU A 166 28.59 -23.71 28.32
N ALA A 167 28.35 -22.44 28.53
CA ALA A 167 28.10 -21.88 29.86
C ALA A 167 26.61 -21.64 30.05
N PHE A 168 26.04 -22.31 31.02
CA PHE A 168 24.72 -22.03 31.59
C PHE A 168 24.87 -21.06 32.75
N LYS A 169 24.04 -19.99 32.76
CA LYS A 169 24.02 -19.02 33.87
C LYS A 169 22.69 -19.07 34.57
#